data_764d797135ef9250496811d5f10a534b
#
_entry.id   764d797135ef9250496811d5f10a534b
#
_cell.length_a   1.000
_cell.length_b   1.000
_cell.length_c   1.000
_cell.angle_alpha   90.00
_cell.angle_beta   90.00
_cell.angle_gamma   90.00
#
_symmetry.space_group_name_H-M   'P 1'
#
loop_
_entity.id
_entity.type
_entity.pdbx_description
1 polymer ?
#
loop_
_entity_poly.entity_id
_entity_poly.type
_entity_poly.pdbx_seq_one_letter_code
_entity_poly.pdbx_strand_id
1 'polypeptide(L)'
;MYLIFDTETTGLPKRWNAPLTDTNNWPRCVQIAWQLHDAIGGCIEHCDFLIRPDGFNIPYDAEKIHGISTALAASKGVPLISVLEKFNEALSKAKFVVGQNVSFDLNIMGCEFYRMQVETPLNKRPVLDTCTETTASLCQLAGGRGGKFKLPTLTELHQYLFNKPFAQAHNATADVEATTRCFLELLRTGNYSAAQLGVSADYLQEFQTLNTEVIAPLGLKHRNLKKASLALAAAEKKTEPDLDKVQSQEMPAVLAEATVVHLHNHSQFSILQSTISVKKLVNATAKAGMTSVALTDHGN
;
A
#
# COMPACT_ATOMS: atom_id res chain seq x y z
N MET A 1 11.19 5.71 22.77
CA MET A 1 10.50 4.74 21.88
C MET A 1 10.24 5.37 20.53
N TYR A 2 10.46 4.61 19.48
CA TYR A 2 10.27 4.99 18.09
C TYR A 2 9.17 4.14 17.49
N LEU A 3 8.19 4.75 16.83
CA LEU A 3 7.20 4.07 16.01
C LEU A 3 7.53 4.30 14.55
N ILE A 4 7.99 3.28 13.90
CA ILE A 4 8.30 3.28 12.47
C ILE A 4 7.12 2.69 11.74
N PHE A 5 6.57 3.37 10.73
CA PHE A 5 5.42 2.86 9.99
C PHE A 5 5.47 3.25 8.51
N ASP A 6 4.73 2.51 7.71
CA ASP A 6 4.56 2.68 6.28
C ASP A 6 3.19 2.24 5.83
N THR A 7 2.67 2.80 4.73
CA THR A 7 1.34 2.52 4.21
C THR A 7 1.35 2.21 2.72
N GLU A 8 0.55 1.20 2.31
CA GLU A 8 0.16 1.04 0.92
C GLU A 8 -1.24 1.63 0.72
N THR A 9 -1.48 2.20 -0.46
CA THR A 9 -2.68 3.00 -0.70
C THR A 9 -3.33 2.72 -2.05
N THR A 10 -4.54 3.24 -2.26
CA THR A 10 -5.24 3.17 -3.56
C THR A 10 -4.63 4.06 -4.64
N GLY A 11 -3.51 4.75 -4.37
CA GLY A 11 -2.80 5.60 -5.32
C GLY A 11 -2.21 6.84 -4.67
N LEU A 12 -2.09 7.92 -5.42
CA LEU A 12 -1.52 9.19 -4.95
C LEU A 12 -2.63 10.25 -4.73
N PRO A 13 -2.38 11.28 -3.91
CA PRO A 13 -3.32 12.37 -3.73
C PRO A 13 -3.44 13.20 -5.01
N LYS A 14 -4.61 13.79 -5.25
CA LYS A 14 -4.81 14.71 -6.39
C LYS A 14 -4.00 15.99 -6.24
N ARG A 15 -3.85 16.46 -4.99
CA ARG A 15 -3.05 17.64 -4.62
C ARG A 15 -2.32 17.34 -3.31
N TRP A 16 -1.01 17.57 -3.29
CA TRP A 16 -0.15 17.28 -2.15
C TRP A 16 -0.34 18.22 -0.95
N ASN A 17 -0.85 19.43 -1.18
CA ASN A 17 -1.08 20.46 -0.16
C ASN A 17 -2.55 20.57 0.28
N ALA A 18 -3.39 19.57 -0.05
CA ALA A 18 -4.78 19.57 0.38
C ALA A 18 -4.89 19.31 1.90
N PRO A 19 -5.88 19.90 2.58
CA PRO A 19 -6.12 19.61 3.98
C PRO A 19 -6.55 18.14 4.18
N LEU A 20 -6.28 17.59 5.35
CA LEU A 20 -6.67 16.19 5.70
C LEU A 20 -8.19 15.99 5.69
N THR A 21 -8.95 17.07 5.82
CA THR A 21 -10.42 17.07 5.75
C THR A 21 -10.96 16.89 4.33
N ASP A 22 -10.12 17.09 3.29
CA ASP A 22 -10.49 16.81 1.90
C ASP A 22 -10.36 15.30 1.60
N THR A 23 -11.33 14.55 2.07
CA THR A 23 -11.35 13.07 1.97
C THR A 23 -11.41 12.56 0.52
N ASN A 24 -11.84 13.40 -0.43
CA ASN A 24 -11.85 13.06 -1.85
C ASN A 24 -10.50 13.26 -2.54
N ASN A 25 -9.59 13.99 -1.90
CA ASN A 25 -8.24 14.23 -2.39
C ASN A 25 -7.27 13.10 -2.03
N TRP A 26 -7.35 12.61 -0.78
CA TRP A 26 -6.41 11.63 -0.26
C TRP A 26 -6.85 10.20 -0.57
N PRO A 27 -5.94 9.34 -1.06
CA PRO A 27 -6.25 7.94 -1.31
C PRO A 27 -6.60 7.20 -0.02
N ARG A 28 -7.12 5.98 -0.16
CA ARG A 28 -7.47 5.12 0.98
C ARG A 28 -6.26 4.27 1.35
N CYS A 29 -6.05 4.05 2.63
CA CYS A 29 -5.10 3.08 3.12
C CYS A 29 -5.59 1.66 2.80
N VAL A 30 -4.73 0.80 2.26
CA VAL A 30 -5.04 -0.61 1.95
C VAL A 30 -4.17 -1.59 2.72
N GLN A 31 -2.99 -1.17 3.16
CA GLN A 31 -2.14 -1.86 4.12
C GLN A 31 -1.46 -0.83 5.01
N ILE A 32 -1.29 -1.15 6.27
CA ILE A 32 -0.39 -0.44 7.18
C ILE A 32 0.45 -1.46 7.92
N ALA A 33 1.74 -1.18 8.01
CA ALA A 33 2.65 -1.90 8.88
C ALA A 33 3.36 -0.94 9.83
N TRP A 34 3.73 -1.41 11.03
CA TRP A 34 4.56 -0.66 11.95
C TRP A 34 5.43 -1.54 12.82
N GLN A 35 6.49 -0.94 13.31
CA GLN A 35 7.34 -1.47 14.37
C GLN A 35 7.48 -0.44 15.48
N LEU A 36 7.28 -0.86 16.71
CA LEU A 36 7.56 -0.06 17.90
C LEU A 36 8.87 -0.54 18.50
N HIS A 37 9.82 0.38 18.64
CA HIS A 37 11.14 0.12 19.20
C HIS A 37 11.36 0.91 20.48
N ASP A 38 12.10 0.33 21.41
CA ASP A 38 12.52 1.00 22.65
C ASP A 38 13.60 2.07 22.38
N ALA A 39 14.13 2.64 23.45
CA ALA A 39 15.13 3.68 23.38
C ALA A 39 16.49 3.22 22.82
N ILE A 40 16.80 1.94 22.97
CA ILE A 40 18.07 1.33 22.53
C ILE A 40 17.97 0.56 21.22
N GLY A 41 16.78 0.63 20.55
CA GLY A 41 16.56 0.00 19.25
C GLY A 41 15.99 -1.42 19.30
N GLY A 42 15.67 -1.95 20.50
CA GLY A 42 15.00 -3.25 20.65
C GLY A 42 13.55 -3.22 20.14
N CYS A 43 13.15 -4.19 19.32
CA CYS A 43 11.79 -4.30 18.85
C CYS A 43 10.84 -4.80 19.96
N ILE A 44 9.84 -3.99 20.30
CA ILE A 44 8.82 -4.30 21.30
C ILE A 44 7.58 -4.92 20.66
N GLU A 45 7.19 -4.39 19.50
CA GLU A 45 5.96 -4.78 18.79
C GLU A 45 6.16 -4.60 17.30
N HIS A 46 5.59 -5.51 16.51
CA HIS A 46 5.41 -5.32 15.08
C HIS A 46 4.00 -5.72 14.65
N CYS A 47 3.43 -5.00 13.73
CA CYS A 47 2.10 -5.25 13.19
C CYS A 47 2.07 -5.05 11.69
N ASP A 48 1.20 -5.82 11.03
CA ASP A 48 0.90 -5.74 9.59
C ASP A 48 -0.59 -6.03 9.39
N PHE A 49 -1.30 -5.07 8.80
CA PHE A 49 -2.73 -5.19 8.55
C PHE A 49 -3.10 -4.83 7.12
N LEU A 50 -3.75 -5.75 6.44
CA LEU A 50 -4.56 -5.40 5.28
C LEU A 50 -5.86 -4.74 5.77
N ILE A 51 -6.24 -3.65 5.13
CA ILE A 51 -7.49 -2.94 5.43
C ILE A 51 -8.59 -3.48 4.52
N ARG A 52 -9.72 -3.87 5.12
CA ARG A 52 -10.90 -4.27 4.37
C ARG A 52 -11.49 -3.05 3.65
N PRO A 53 -11.65 -3.09 2.32
CA PRO A 53 -12.29 -2.01 1.59
C PRO A 53 -13.75 -1.82 2.05
N ASP A 54 -14.11 -0.58 2.33
CA ASP A 54 -15.45 -0.15 2.65
C ASP A 54 -15.83 1.02 1.73
N GLY A 55 -16.72 0.75 0.78
CA GLY A 55 -17.19 1.73 -0.21
C GLY A 55 -16.15 2.14 -1.27
N PHE A 56 -15.06 1.37 -1.45
CA PHE A 56 -14.07 1.63 -2.49
C PHE A 56 -13.45 0.34 -3.04
N ASN A 57 -12.88 0.42 -4.23
CA ASN A 57 -12.06 -0.63 -4.82
C ASN A 57 -10.61 -0.18 -4.91
N ILE A 58 -9.70 -1.14 -4.93
CA ILE A 58 -8.27 -0.90 -5.15
C ILE A 58 -8.04 -0.82 -6.66
N PRO A 59 -7.56 0.34 -7.20
CA PRO A 59 -7.28 0.48 -8.61
C PRO A 59 -6.19 -0.49 -9.08
N TYR A 60 -6.32 -0.98 -10.30
CA TYR A 60 -5.36 -1.94 -10.88
C TYR A 60 -3.91 -1.42 -10.90
N ASP A 61 -3.71 -0.13 -11.14
CA ASP A 61 -2.36 0.46 -11.14
C ASP A 61 -1.73 0.43 -9.74
N ALA A 62 -2.51 0.62 -8.67
CA ALA A 62 -2.05 0.46 -7.30
C ALA A 62 -1.77 -1.02 -6.99
N GLU A 63 -2.69 -1.93 -7.37
CA GLU A 63 -2.49 -3.38 -7.22
C GLU A 63 -1.20 -3.86 -7.89
N LYS A 64 -0.86 -3.35 -9.08
CA LYS A 64 0.41 -3.69 -9.76
C LYS A 64 1.64 -3.38 -8.91
N ILE A 65 1.60 -2.31 -8.12
CA ILE A 65 2.71 -1.83 -7.30
C ILE A 65 2.85 -2.72 -6.07
N HIS A 66 1.84 -2.76 -5.20
CA HIS A 66 1.91 -3.44 -3.90
C HIS A 66 1.34 -4.87 -3.89
N GLY A 67 0.68 -5.30 -4.96
CA GLY A 67 0.17 -6.67 -5.12
C GLY A 67 -1.10 -6.99 -4.34
N ILE A 68 -1.79 -5.98 -3.77
CA ILE A 68 -3.02 -6.17 -3.00
C ILE A 68 -4.21 -5.94 -3.92
N SER A 69 -4.94 -7.01 -4.27
CA SER A 69 -6.21 -6.90 -4.99
C SER A 69 -7.37 -6.54 -4.07
N THR A 70 -8.44 -5.97 -4.62
CA THR A 70 -9.69 -5.72 -3.87
C THR A 70 -10.21 -7.01 -3.25
N ALA A 71 -10.19 -8.13 -3.98
CA ALA A 71 -10.64 -9.42 -3.50
C ALA A 71 -9.79 -9.93 -2.31
N LEU A 72 -8.45 -9.79 -2.38
CA LEU A 72 -7.57 -10.15 -1.28
C LEU A 72 -7.85 -9.30 -0.04
N ALA A 73 -7.95 -7.99 -0.21
CA ALA A 73 -8.22 -7.06 0.88
C ALA A 73 -9.61 -7.28 1.50
N ALA A 74 -10.64 -7.59 0.69
CA ALA A 74 -11.97 -7.95 1.18
C ALA A 74 -11.97 -9.27 1.96
N SER A 75 -11.21 -10.26 1.49
CA SER A 75 -11.16 -11.61 2.10
C SER A 75 -10.32 -11.67 3.37
N LYS A 76 -9.20 -10.93 3.45
CA LYS A 76 -8.18 -11.05 4.51
C LYS A 76 -8.01 -9.77 5.32
N GLY A 77 -8.57 -8.65 4.85
CA GLY A 77 -8.49 -7.38 5.53
C GLY A 77 -9.37 -7.29 6.77
N VAL A 78 -8.95 -6.46 7.70
CA VAL A 78 -9.69 -6.15 8.93
C VAL A 78 -10.37 -4.78 8.82
N PRO A 79 -11.40 -4.50 9.61
CA PRO A 79 -12.04 -3.18 9.64
C PRO A 79 -11.04 -2.08 9.99
N LEU A 80 -11.08 -0.97 9.25
CA LEU A 80 -10.19 0.16 9.46
C LEU A 80 -10.20 0.67 10.91
N ILE A 81 -11.38 0.77 11.52
CA ILE A 81 -11.54 1.27 12.90
C ILE A 81 -10.66 0.52 13.89
N SER A 82 -10.65 -0.83 13.83
CA SER A 82 -9.86 -1.67 14.73
C SER A 82 -8.35 -1.47 14.53
N VAL A 83 -7.93 -1.15 13.31
CA VAL A 83 -6.52 -0.86 13.01
C VAL A 83 -6.12 0.51 13.55
N LEU A 84 -6.98 1.53 13.39
CA LEU A 84 -6.75 2.87 13.92
C LEU A 84 -6.64 2.88 15.44
N GLU A 85 -7.50 2.13 16.13
CA GLU A 85 -7.45 1.96 17.59
C GLU A 85 -6.10 1.35 18.02
N LYS A 86 -5.70 0.26 17.37
CA LYS A 86 -4.44 -0.41 17.68
C LYS A 86 -3.21 0.44 17.33
N PHE A 87 -3.26 1.20 16.23
CA PHE A 87 -2.21 2.14 15.88
C PHE A 87 -2.10 3.29 16.89
N ASN A 88 -3.24 3.78 17.42
CA ASN A 88 -3.27 4.77 18.50
C ASN A 88 -2.64 4.24 19.81
N GLU A 89 -2.82 2.95 20.13
CA GLU A 89 -2.15 2.33 21.26
C GLU A 89 -0.61 2.36 21.10
N ALA A 90 -0.11 2.04 19.91
CA ALA A 90 1.32 2.13 19.61
C ALA A 90 1.82 3.59 19.64
N LEU A 91 1.05 4.52 19.04
CA LEU A 91 1.34 5.97 19.10
C LEU A 91 1.40 6.52 20.52
N SER A 92 0.55 6.02 21.43
CA SER A 92 0.54 6.46 22.84
C SER A 92 1.84 6.17 23.56
N LYS A 93 2.49 5.08 23.21
CA LYS A 93 3.79 4.62 23.75
C LYS A 93 4.98 5.31 23.09
N ALA A 94 4.82 5.76 21.82
CA ALA A 94 5.89 6.32 21.04
C ALA A 94 6.22 7.76 21.48
N LYS A 95 7.52 8.09 21.52
CA LYS A 95 8.01 9.46 21.64
C LYS A 95 8.16 10.09 20.24
N PHE A 96 8.59 9.30 19.25
CA PHE A 96 8.84 9.73 17.88
C PHE A 96 8.09 8.85 16.90
N VAL A 97 7.67 9.46 15.80
CA VAL A 97 7.19 8.76 14.61
C VAL A 97 8.27 8.83 13.55
N VAL A 98 8.56 7.71 12.90
CA VAL A 98 9.64 7.58 11.94
C VAL A 98 9.11 6.97 10.64
N GLY A 99 9.65 7.39 9.50
CA GLY A 99 9.37 6.78 8.21
C GLY A 99 10.34 7.25 7.11
N GLN A 100 10.13 6.77 5.92
CA GLN A 100 10.87 7.18 4.72
C GLN A 100 9.94 8.02 3.84
N ASN A 101 10.20 9.31 3.67
CA ASN A 101 9.26 10.26 3.05
C ASN A 101 7.90 10.27 3.76
N VAL A 102 7.97 10.21 5.07
CA VAL A 102 6.86 9.89 6.00
C VAL A 102 5.70 10.88 5.96
N SER A 103 5.89 12.06 5.38
CA SER A 103 4.83 13.06 5.24
C SER A 103 3.62 12.53 4.46
N PHE A 104 3.83 11.65 3.49
CA PHE A 104 2.75 10.99 2.75
C PHE A 104 1.92 10.11 3.69
N ASP A 105 2.58 9.20 4.41
CA ASP A 105 1.95 8.24 5.31
C ASP A 105 1.22 8.91 6.46
N LEU A 106 1.79 9.99 7.00
CA LEU A 106 1.15 10.83 8.02
C LEU A 106 -0.16 11.44 7.49
N ASN A 107 -0.17 11.91 6.25
CA ASN A 107 -1.37 12.50 5.64
C ASN A 107 -2.42 11.42 5.36
N ILE A 108 -2.01 10.25 4.87
CA ILE A 108 -2.90 9.11 4.66
C ILE A 108 -3.58 8.73 5.98
N MET A 109 -2.80 8.44 7.01
CA MET A 109 -3.34 8.03 8.30
C MET A 109 -4.16 9.15 8.97
N GLY A 110 -3.69 10.39 8.89
CA GLY A 110 -4.45 11.55 9.39
C GLY A 110 -5.81 11.69 8.72
N CYS A 111 -5.89 11.46 7.40
CA CYS A 111 -7.15 11.48 6.67
C CYS A 111 -8.05 10.28 7.02
N GLU A 112 -7.48 9.07 7.23
CA GLU A 112 -8.25 7.90 7.67
C GLU A 112 -8.82 8.09 9.10
N PHE A 113 -8.04 8.66 10.02
CA PHE A 113 -8.54 9.07 11.34
C PHE A 113 -9.69 10.06 11.24
N TYR A 114 -9.56 11.07 10.36
CA TYR A 114 -10.61 12.05 10.12
C TYR A 114 -11.88 11.40 9.53
N ARG A 115 -11.76 10.51 8.54
CA ARG A 115 -12.89 9.78 7.95
C ARG A 115 -13.67 8.98 8.97
N MET A 116 -12.97 8.34 9.89
CA MET A 116 -13.56 7.51 10.95
C MET A 116 -13.95 8.29 12.20
N GLN A 117 -13.69 9.61 12.23
CA GLN A 117 -13.94 10.49 13.39
C GLN A 117 -13.26 9.99 14.68
N VAL A 118 -12.05 9.42 14.54
CA VAL A 118 -11.23 8.92 15.66
C VAL A 118 -10.18 9.98 16.00
N GLU A 119 -10.15 10.37 17.27
CA GLU A 119 -9.09 11.24 17.78
C GLU A 119 -7.74 10.51 17.79
N THR A 120 -6.65 11.23 17.48
CA THR A 120 -5.32 10.66 17.43
C THR A 120 -4.26 11.65 17.91
N PRO A 121 -3.21 11.19 18.61
CA PRO A 121 -2.05 12.00 18.93
C PRO A 121 -1.03 12.08 17.79
N LEU A 122 -1.33 11.55 16.58
CA LEU A 122 -0.38 11.45 15.45
C LEU A 122 0.30 12.79 15.15
N ASN A 123 -0.47 13.87 15.03
CA ASN A 123 0.04 15.20 14.71
C ASN A 123 0.78 15.89 15.88
N LYS A 124 0.78 15.29 17.07
CA LYS A 124 1.45 15.82 18.27
C LYS A 124 2.82 15.18 18.48
N ARG A 125 3.16 14.15 17.73
CA ARG A 125 4.43 13.44 17.88
C ARG A 125 5.51 14.08 17.02
N PRO A 126 6.73 14.26 17.52
CA PRO A 126 7.88 14.63 16.70
C PRO A 126 8.10 13.58 15.60
N VAL A 127 8.38 14.08 14.38
CA VAL A 127 8.55 13.25 13.19
C VAL A 127 10.02 13.21 12.79
N LEU A 128 10.53 12.04 12.53
CA LEU A 128 11.88 11.78 12.02
C LEU A 128 11.77 11.10 10.65
N ASP A 129 12.31 11.72 9.63
CA ASP A 129 12.30 11.21 8.27
C ASP A 129 13.68 10.71 7.87
N THR A 130 13.76 9.57 7.24
CA THR A 130 15.00 9.04 6.67
C THR A 130 15.28 9.55 5.25
N CYS A 131 14.30 10.22 4.61
CA CYS A 131 14.41 10.86 3.30
C CYS A 131 14.70 12.36 3.46
N THR A 132 15.94 12.72 3.75
CA THR A 132 16.35 14.08 4.08
C THR A 132 17.58 14.56 3.28
N GLU A 133 17.90 15.85 3.35
CA GLU A 133 19.14 16.39 2.79
C GLU A 133 20.39 15.77 3.45
N THR A 134 20.30 15.36 4.72
CA THR A 134 21.39 14.65 5.41
C THR A 134 21.67 13.32 4.71
N THR A 135 20.66 12.50 4.48
CA THR A 135 20.83 11.22 3.80
C THR A 135 21.13 11.37 2.30
N ALA A 136 20.64 12.43 1.66
CA ALA A 136 21.07 12.79 0.30
C ALA A 136 22.57 13.11 0.22
N SER A 137 23.08 13.85 1.19
CA SER A 137 24.51 14.18 1.27
C SER A 137 25.39 12.96 1.57
N LEU A 138 24.86 11.97 2.29
CA LEU A 138 25.54 10.69 2.51
C LEU A 138 25.58 9.85 1.24
N CYS A 139 24.44 9.67 0.57
CA CYS A 139 24.33 8.84 -0.63
C CYS A 139 24.95 9.48 -1.87
N GLN A 140 25.02 10.80 -1.95
CA GLN A 140 25.60 11.59 -3.06
C GLN A 140 25.05 11.23 -4.45
N LEU A 141 23.77 10.93 -4.52
CA LEU A 141 23.11 10.53 -5.77
C LEU A 141 22.93 11.74 -6.69
N ALA A 142 23.26 11.58 -7.98
CA ALA A 142 23.03 12.59 -9.00
C ALA A 142 21.54 12.81 -9.28
N GLY A 143 21.15 14.00 -9.76
CA GLY A 143 19.80 14.30 -10.23
C GLY A 143 18.93 15.10 -9.26
N GLY A 144 19.48 15.63 -8.19
CA GLY A 144 18.79 16.60 -7.32
C GLY A 144 18.58 17.96 -8.00
N ARG A 145 17.57 18.69 -7.55
CA ARG A 145 17.27 20.03 -8.08
C ARG A 145 18.23 21.10 -7.54
N GLY A 146 18.58 22.10 -8.35
CA GLY A 146 19.37 23.25 -7.91
C GLY A 146 20.82 22.91 -7.50
N GLY A 147 21.43 21.91 -8.11
CA GLY A 147 22.82 21.51 -7.79
C GLY A 147 22.97 20.70 -6.49
N LYS A 148 21.87 20.32 -5.85
CA LYS A 148 21.85 19.44 -4.68
C LYS A 148 21.91 17.96 -5.09
N PHE A 149 22.21 17.09 -4.15
CA PHE A 149 22.03 15.65 -4.34
C PHE A 149 20.56 15.27 -4.36
N LYS A 150 20.23 14.19 -5.08
CA LYS A 150 18.89 13.60 -5.09
C LYS A 150 18.59 13.01 -3.70
N LEU A 151 17.38 13.22 -3.20
CA LEU A 151 16.87 12.51 -2.02
C LEU A 151 16.83 11.00 -2.32
N PRO A 152 17.39 10.14 -1.46
CA PRO A 152 17.46 8.71 -1.71
C PRO A 152 16.07 8.06 -1.56
N THR A 153 15.76 7.13 -2.43
CA THR A 153 14.72 6.15 -2.17
C THR A 153 15.14 5.23 -1.03
N LEU A 154 14.22 4.51 -0.42
CA LEU A 154 14.54 3.57 0.65
C LEU A 154 15.53 2.49 0.16
N THR A 155 15.36 1.98 -1.05
CA THR A 155 16.29 1.00 -1.66
C THR A 155 17.69 1.57 -1.83
N GLU A 156 17.82 2.81 -2.28
CA GLU A 156 19.11 3.49 -2.45
C GLU A 156 19.79 3.74 -1.11
N LEU A 157 19.05 4.19 -0.09
CA LEU A 157 19.57 4.38 1.26
C LEU A 157 20.02 3.06 1.88
N HIS A 158 19.21 2.02 1.77
CA HIS A 158 19.54 0.68 2.26
C HIS A 158 20.78 0.09 1.54
N GLN A 159 20.87 0.27 0.21
CA GLN A 159 22.05 -0.12 -0.55
C GLN A 159 23.31 0.62 -0.10
N TYR A 160 23.20 1.91 0.20
CA TYR A 160 24.32 2.71 0.69
C TYR A 160 24.81 2.23 2.07
N LEU A 161 23.87 2.02 3.02
CA LEU A 161 24.21 1.67 4.40
C LEU A 161 24.70 0.23 4.56
N PHE A 162 24.19 -0.71 3.76
CA PHE A 162 24.40 -2.15 3.97
C PHE A 162 25.07 -2.86 2.79
N ASN A 163 25.39 -2.15 1.71
CA ASN A 163 25.91 -2.70 0.45
C ASN A 163 25.01 -3.80 -0.17
N LYS A 164 23.73 -3.78 0.14
CA LYS A 164 22.73 -4.72 -0.37
C LYS A 164 21.39 -4.02 -0.57
N PRO A 165 20.70 -4.21 -1.71
CA PRO A 165 19.30 -3.82 -1.81
C PRO A 165 18.49 -4.69 -0.86
N PHE A 166 17.33 -4.18 -0.39
CA PHE A 166 16.37 -5.04 0.28
C PHE A 166 15.38 -5.64 -0.73
N ALA A 167 14.86 -6.81 -0.40
CA ALA A 167 13.88 -7.50 -1.23
C ALA A 167 12.46 -7.03 -0.90
N GLN A 168 11.57 -7.08 -1.91
CA GLN A 168 10.12 -6.84 -1.73
C GLN A 168 9.72 -5.39 -1.39
N ALA A 169 10.40 -4.40 -1.96
CA ALA A 169 9.91 -3.02 -1.97
C ALA A 169 8.43 -2.98 -2.43
N HIS A 170 7.65 -2.03 -1.89
CA HIS A 170 6.20 -1.92 -2.03
C HIS A 170 5.41 -3.04 -1.33
N ASN A 171 5.90 -3.43 -0.17
CA ASN A 171 5.18 -4.19 0.83
C ASN A 171 5.43 -3.48 2.16
N ALA A 172 4.39 -2.90 2.76
CA ALA A 172 4.56 -2.05 3.95
C ALA A 172 5.37 -2.73 5.07
N THR A 173 5.26 -4.05 5.26
CA THR A 173 6.05 -4.78 6.27
C THR A 173 7.54 -4.78 5.92
N ALA A 174 7.90 -5.01 4.64
CA ALA A 174 9.28 -5.00 4.19
C ALA A 174 9.87 -3.58 4.22
N ASP A 175 9.06 -2.59 3.82
CA ASP A 175 9.46 -1.19 3.81
C ASP A 175 9.68 -0.67 5.24
N VAL A 176 8.82 -1.03 6.20
CA VAL A 176 9.02 -0.73 7.64
C VAL A 176 10.28 -1.40 8.17
N GLU A 177 10.55 -2.67 7.87
CA GLU A 177 11.77 -3.35 8.31
C GLU A 177 13.03 -2.68 7.75
N ALA A 178 13.03 -2.34 6.46
CA ALA A 178 14.13 -1.65 5.82
C ALA A 178 14.32 -0.22 6.37
N THR A 179 13.23 0.53 6.57
CA THR A 179 13.25 1.88 7.15
C THR A 179 13.77 1.86 8.58
N THR A 180 13.27 0.93 9.41
CA THR A 180 13.75 0.73 10.78
C THR A 180 15.25 0.48 10.81
N ARG A 181 15.70 -0.45 9.99
CA ARG A 181 17.11 -0.80 9.89
C ARG A 181 17.97 0.38 9.45
N CYS A 182 17.54 1.12 8.42
CA CYS A 182 18.23 2.34 7.98
C CYS A 182 18.26 3.40 9.09
N PHE A 183 17.13 3.66 9.74
CA PHE A 183 17.05 4.67 10.80
C PHE A 183 17.97 4.35 11.98
N LEU A 184 17.92 3.13 12.50
CA LEU A 184 18.75 2.71 13.63
C LEU A 184 20.24 2.69 13.26
N GLU A 185 20.61 2.34 12.01
CA GLU A 185 21.98 2.41 11.53
C GLU A 185 22.48 3.85 11.43
N LEU A 186 21.64 4.78 10.96
CA LEU A 186 21.97 6.21 10.94
C LEU A 186 22.19 6.78 12.36
N LEU A 187 21.43 6.30 13.37
CA LEU A 187 21.67 6.63 14.78
C LEU A 187 23.03 6.07 15.24
N ARG A 188 23.25 4.78 14.99
CA ARG A 188 24.48 4.08 15.38
C ARG A 188 25.73 4.73 14.83
N THR A 189 25.69 5.15 13.57
CA THR A 189 26.84 5.75 12.87
C THR A 189 26.99 7.26 13.07
N GLY A 190 26.13 7.88 13.93
CA GLY A 190 26.21 9.29 14.29
C GLY A 190 25.82 10.24 13.16
N ASN A 191 25.04 9.78 12.18
CA ASN A 191 24.58 10.60 11.06
C ASN A 191 23.42 11.55 11.45
N TYR A 192 22.88 11.40 12.65
CA TYR A 192 21.96 12.35 13.27
C TYR A 192 22.61 12.97 14.51
N SER A 193 22.54 14.29 14.63
CA SER A 193 22.91 14.96 15.87
C SER A 193 21.79 14.84 16.92
N ALA A 194 22.16 14.92 18.20
CA ALA A 194 21.19 14.94 19.31
C ALA A 194 20.16 16.07 19.14
N ALA A 195 20.58 17.23 18.62
CA ALA A 195 19.70 18.36 18.35
C ALA A 195 18.66 18.07 17.26
N GLN A 196 19.05 17.39 16.15
CA GLN A 196 18.12 16.98 15.09
C GLN A 196 17.08 15.99 15.59
N LEU A 197 17.45 15.13 16.53
CA LEU A 197 16.56 14.14 17.13
C LEU A 197 15.72 14.70 18.31
N GLY A 198 16.05 15.90 18.81
CA GLY A 198 15.42 16.45 20.01
C GLY A 198 15.66 15.58 21.26
N VAL A 199 16.89 15.01 21.38
CA VAL A 199 17.32 14.18 22.51
C VAL A 199 18.59 14.75 23.13
N SER A 200 18.98 14.23 24.31
CA SER A 200 20.26 14.60 24.93
C SER A 200 21.45 13.95 24.20
N ALA A 201 22.63 14.55 24.31
CA ALA A 201 23.87 13.96 23.78
C ALA A 201 24.16 12.61 24.46
N ASP A 202 23.93 12.50 25.76
CA ASP A 202 24.14 11.27 26.53
C ASP A 202 23.28 10.12 26.01
N TYR A 203 22.02 10.42 25.65
CA TYR A 203 21.13 9.42 25.06
C TYR A 203 21.69 8.85 23.76
N LEU A 204 22.20 9.71 22.87
CA LEU A 204 22.76 9.27 21.58
C LEU A 204 24.04 8.47 21.80
N GLN A 205 24.87 8.88 22.73
CA GLN A 205 26.10 8.19 23.11
C GLN A 205 25.79 6.81 23.72
N GLU A 206 24.80 6.71 24.60
CA GLU A 206 24.33 5.44 25.17
C GLU A 206 23.85 4.50 24.05
N PHE A 207 23.01 5.01 23.13
CA PHE A 207 22.55 4.22 21.99
C PHE A 207 23.70 3.65 21.17
N GLN A 208 24.71 4.49 20.84
CA GLN A 208 25.89 4.09 20.06
C GLN A 208 26.77 3.08 20.81
N THR A 209 26.91 3.23 22.13
CA THR A 209 27.68 2.31 22.96
C THR A 209 27.05 0.93 23.07
N LEU A 210 25.72 0.88 23.11
CA LEU A 210 24.97 -0.38 23.18
C LEU A 210 24.82 -1.06 21.80
N ASN A 211 24.90 -0.30 20.71
CA ASN A 211 24.77 -0.80 19.33
C ASN A 211 26.11 -0.70 18.58
N THR A 212 27.09 -1.52 18.93
CA THR A 212 28.41 -1.50 18.30
C THR A 212 28.44 -2.17 16.93
N GLU A 213 27.59 -3.18 16.71
CA GLU A 213 27.49 -3.93 15.47
C GLU A 213 26.52 -3.31 14.48
N VAL A 214 26.71 -3.59 13.19
CA VAL A 214 25.78 -3.18 12.13
C VAL A 214 24.37 -3.71 12.45
N ILE A 215 23.39 -2.83 12.36
CA ILE A 215 21.98 -3.17 12.68
C ILE A 215 21.51 -4.32 11.78
N ALA A 216 21.19 -5.45 12.42
CA ALA A 216 20.69 -6.63 11.75
C ALA A 216 19.19 -6.49 11.41
N PRO A 217 18.68 -7.11 10.33
CA PRO A 217 17.24 -7.19 10.09
C PRO A 217 16.58 -8.06 11.17
N LEU A 218 15.31 -7.79 11.49
CA LEU A 218 14.52 -8.66 12.37
C LEU A 218 14.23 -10.03 11.73
N GLY A 219 14.30 -10.09 10.39
CA GLY A 219 14.03 -11.32 9.64
C GLY A 219 12.55 -11.68 9.62
N LEU A 220 11.69 -10.69 9.61
CA LEU A 220 10.25 -10.89 9.55
C LEU A 220 9.86 -11.63 8.26
N LYS A 221 8.90 -12.56 8.38
CA LYS A 221 8.35 -13.26 7.22
C LYS A 221 7.35 -12.36 6.51
N HIS A 222 7.72 -11.86 5.36
CA HIS A 222 6.84 -11.05 4.52
C HIS A 222 5.90 -11.94 3.70
N ARG A 223 4.63 -11.59 3.67
CA ARG A 223 3.65 -12.26 2.83
C ARG A 223 3.81 -11.77 1.39
N ASN A 224 3.96 -12.68 0.43
CA ASN A 224 3.92 -12.31 -0.98
C ASN A 224 2.46 -12.01 -1.40
N LEU A 225 2.07 -10.74 -1.32
CA LEU A 225 0.71 -10.26 -1.56
C LEU A 225 0.28 -10.47 -3.01
N LYS A 226 1.18 -10.25 -3.96
CA LYS A 226 0.92 -10.50 -5.39
C LYS A 226 0.59 -11.97 -5.66
N LYS A 227 1.36 -12.90 -5.07
CA LYS A 227 1.08 -14.34 -5.17
C LYS A 227 -0.26 -14.71 -4.51
N ALA A 228 -0.56 -14.08 -3.36
CA ALA A 228 -1.82 -14.30 -2.66
C ALA A 228 -3.03 -13.81 -3.47
N SER A 229 -2.96 -12.62 -4.08
CA SER A 229 -4.00 -12.07 -4.96
C SER A 229 -4.23 -12.95 -6.19
N LEU A 230 -3.15 -13.40 -6.85
CA LEU A 230 -3.25 -14.29 -8.01
C LEU A 230 -3.84 -15.65 -7.64
N ALA A 231 -3.49 -16.21 -6.49
CA ALA A 231 -4.04 -17.48 -6.02
C ALA A 231 -5.54 -17.37 -5.74
N LEU A 232 -5.98 -16.25 -5.14
CA LEU A 232 -7.40 -16.01 -4.88
C LEU A 232 -8.17 -15.88 -6.20
N ALA A 233 -7.70 -15.07 -7.14
CA ALA A 233 -8.32 -14.93 -8.46
C ALA A 233 -8.40 -16.25 -9.24
N ALA A 234 -7.38 -17.12 -9.11
CA ALA A 234 -7.41 -18.45 -9.71
C ALA A 234 -8.41 -19.40 -9.02
N ALA A 235 -8.63 -19.25 -7.71
CA ALA A 235 -9.62 -20.03 -6.98
C ALA A 235 -11.06 -19.61 -7.35
N GLU A 236 -11.31 -18.29 -7.47
CA GLU A 236 -12.61 -17.75 -7.89
C GLU A 236 -13.00 -18.23 -9.31
N LYS A 237 -12.05 -18.23 -10.26
CA LYS A 237 -12.26 -18.77 -11.62
C LYS A 237 -12.60 -20.25 -11.64
N LYS A 238 -12.17 -21.04 -10.66
CA LYS A 238 -12.51 -22.47 -10.56
C LYS A 238 -13.89 -22.70 -9.97
N THR A 239 -14.42 -21.73 -9.21
CA THR A 239 -15.76 -21.81 -8.60
C THR A 239 -16.85 -21.18 -9.48
N GLU A 240 -16.47 -20.42 -10.54
CA GLU A 240 -17.44 -20.02 -11.56
C GLU A 240 -17.98 -21.28 -12.25
N PRO A 241 -19.28 -21.47 -12.28
CA PRO A 241 -19.87 -22.61 -12.99
C PRO A 241 -19.44 -22.51 -14.46
N ASP A 242 -18.93 -23.62 -14.97
CA ASP A 242 -18.61 -23.78 -16.39
C ASP A 242 -19.86 -23.47 -17.21
N LEU A 243 -19.98 -22.24 -17.70
CA LEU A 243 -21.12 -21.78 -18.49
C LEU A 243 -21.37 -22.67 -19.70
N ASP A 244 -20.38 -23.42 -20.16
CA ASP A 244 -20.55 -24.44 -21.19
C ASP A 244 -21.34 -25.68 -20.70
N LYS A 245 -21.44 -25.89 -19.36
CA LYS A 245 -22.23 -26.98 -18.76
C LYS A 245 -23.63 -26.57 -18.30
N VAL A 246 -23.94 -25.28 -18.21
CA VAL A 246 -25.29 -24.79 -17.84
C VAL A 246 -26.26 -24.85 -19.01
N GLN A 247 -25.83 -25.22 -20.22
CA GLN A 247 -26.67 -25.29 -21.43
C GLN A 247 -27.66 -26.46 -21.46
N SER A 248 -27.82 -27.24 -20.40
CA SER A 248 -28.80 -28.37 -20.37
C SER A 248 -30.03 -28.17 -19.47
N GLN A 249 -30.24 -26.97 -18.93
CA GLN A 249 -31.54 -26.66 -18.36
C GLN A 249 -32.49 -26.25 -19.50
N GLU A 250 -33.54 -27.04 -19.73
CA GLU A 250 -34.61 -26.76 -20.69
C GLU A 250 -35.15 -25.33 -20.48
N MET A 251 -34.93 -24.47 -21.48
CA MET A 251 -35.51 -23.13 -21.46
C MET A 251 -37.06 -23.27 -21.40
N PRO A 252 -37.76 -22.47 -20.57
CA PRO A 252 -39.22 -22.42 -20.61
C PRO A 252 -39.68 -22.21 -22.04
N ALA A 253 -40.67 -23.00 -22.49
CA ALA A 253 -41.16 -22.99 -23.87
C ALA A 253 -41.56 -21.61 -24.39
N VAL A 254 -41.99 -20.70 -23.52
CA VAL A 254 -42.31 -19.29 -23.81
C VAL A 254 -41.08 -18.48 -24.25
N LEU A 255 -39.87 -18.82 -23.78
CA LEU A 255 -38.63 -18.13 -24.14
C LEU A 255 -37.97 -18.75 -25.39
N ALA A 256 -38.33 -19.97 -25.76
CA ALA A 256 -37.79 -20.64 -26.94
C ALA A 256 -38.25 -20.00 -28.26
N GLU A 257 -39.39 -19.33 -28.25
CA GLU A 257 -39.97 -18.63 -29.43
C GLU A 257 -39.68 -17.11 -29.42
N ALA A 258 -39.09 -16.56 -28.34
CA ALA A 258 -38.83 -15.13 -28.21
C ALA A 258 -37.62 -14.71 -29.03
N THR A 259 -37.82 -13.75 -29.94
CA THR A 259 -36.71 -13.09 -30.62
C THR A 259 -36.11 -12.02 -29.70
N VAL A 260 -34.92 -12.28 -29.17
CA VAL A 260 -34.21 -11.36 -28.27
C VAL A 260 -33.06 -10.70 -29.02
N VAL A 261 -32.93 -9.37 -28.86
CA VAL A 261 -31.83 -8.58 -29.39
C VAL A 261 -31.24 -7.75 -28.25
N HIS A 262 -29.94 -7.86 -28.06
CA HIS A 262 -29.24 -7.01 -27.10
C HIS A 262 -28.91 -5.66 -27.74
N LEU A 263 -29.48 -4.59 -27.19
CA LEU A 263 -29.33 -3.22 -27.70
C LEU A 263 -28.19 -2.42 -27.03
N HIS A 264 -27.61 -2.96 -25.96
CA HIS A 264 -26.57 -2.28 -25.20
C HIS A 264 -25.49 -3.27 -24.75
N ASN A 265 -24.37 -3.30 -25.45
CA ASN A 265 -23.24 -4.17 -25.15
C ASN A 265 -21.93 -3.38 -25.25
N HIS A 266 -21.04 -3.64 -24.35
CA HIS A 266 -19.68 -3.11 -24.36
C HIS A 266 -18.69 -4.20 -24.73
N SER A 267 -17.71 -3.86 -25.59
CA SER A 267 -16.56 -4.72 -25.87
C SER A 267 -15.33 -4.32 -25.06
N GLN A 268 -14.22 -5.03 -25.31
CA GLN A 268 -12.90 -4.70 -24.72
C GLN A 268 -12.43 -3.26 -24.98
N PHE A 269 -13.04 -2.54 -25.91
CA PHE A 269 -12.75 -1.14 -26.20
C PHE A 269 -13.44 -0.18 -25.23
N SER A 270 -14.49 -0.60 -24.53
CA SER A 270 -15.03 0.12 -23.36
C SER A 270 -14.20 -0.22 -22.14
N ILE A 271 -13.04 0.42 -22.01
CA ILE A 271 -12.04 0.16 -20.97
C ILE A 271 -12.70 0.20 -19.58
N LEU A 272 -12.44 -0.80 -18.74
CA LEU A 272 -12.99 -1.03 -17.40
C LEU A 272 -14.46 -1.47 -17.34
N GLN A 273 -15.18 -1.58 -18.46
CA GLN A 273 -16.59 -1.99 -18.46
C GLN A 273 -16.81 -3.37 -19.06
N SER A 274 -15.94 -3.82 -19.96
CA SER A 274 -16.03 -5.15 -20.57
C SER A 274 -14.67 -5.71 -20.96
N THR A 275 -14.55 -7.03 -20.92
CA THR A 275 -13.37 -7.78 -21.36
C THR A 275 -13.63 -8.62 -22.62
N ILE A 276 -14.87 -8.62 -23.12
CA ILE A 276 -15.23 -9.42 -24.28
C ILE A 276 -14.71 -8.78 -25.57
N SER A 277 -13.98 -9.53 -26.39
CA SER A 277 -13.60 -9.03 -27.72
C SER A 277 -14.82 -9.00 -28.65
N VAL A 278 -14.83 -8.05 -29.59
CA VAL A 278 -15.91 -7.92 -30.63
C VAL A 278 -16.17 -9.25 -31.30
N LYS A 279 -15.11 -9.98 -31.70
CA LYS A 279 -15.23 -11.31 -32.32
C LYS A 279 -15.94 -12.32 -31.42
N LYS A 280 -15.61 -12.34 -30.13
CA LYS A 280 -16.28 -13.24 -29.17
C LYS A 280 -17.75 -12.86 -28.95
N LEU A 281 -18.06 -11.56 -28.89
CA LEU A 281 -19.43 -11.07 -28.77
C LEU A 281 -20.26 -11.51 -29.97
N VAL A 282 -19.79 -11.28 -31.19
CA VAL A 282 -20.49 -11.69 -32.45
C VAL A 282 -20.69 -13.20 -32.50
N ASN A 283 -19.66 -13.98 -32.16
CA ASN A 283 -19.78 -15.45 -32.16
C ASN A 283 -20.77 -15.95 -31.11
N ALA A 284 -20.80 -15.34 -29.91
CA ALA A 284 -21.76 -15.69 -28.85
C ALA A 284 -23.20 -15.35 -29.28
N THR A 285 -23.40 -14.20 -29.91
CA THR A 285 -24.70 -13.77 -30.48
C THR A 285 -25.21 -14.76 -31.52
N ALA A 286 -24.36 -15.13 -32.47
CA ALA A 286 -24.70 -16.11 -33.49
C ALA A 286 -24.99 -17.50 -32.92
N LYS A 287 -24.20 -17.95 -31.93
CA LYS A 287 -24.40 -19.23 -31.23
C LYS A 287 -25.70 -19.25 -30.43
N ALA A 288 -26.11 -18.09 -29.90
CA ALA A 288 -27.37 -17.93 -29.18
C ALA A 288 -28.61 -17.78 -30.12
N GLY A 289 -28.42 -17.89 -31.43
CA GLY A 289 -29.51 -17.76 -32.41
C GLY A 289 -30.06 -16.35 -32.59
N MET A 290 -29.37 -15.33 -32.08
CA MET A 290 -29.78 -13.93 -32.23
C MET A 290 -29.43 -13.41 -33.60
N THR A 291 -30.36 -12.67 -34.22
CA THR A 291 -30.20 -12.14 -35.57
C THR A 291 -29.37 -10.84 -35.62
N SER A 292 -29.26 -10.15 -34.49
CA SER A 292 -28.55 -8.87 -34.37
C SER A 292 -28.07 -8.61 -32.94
N VAL A 293 -27.09 -7.73 -32.82
CA VAL A 293 -26.57 -7.22 -31.57
C VAL A 293 -26.06 -5.79 -31.78
N ALA A 294 -26.34 -4.90 -30.85
CA ALA A 294 -25.77 -3.54 -30.88
C ALA A 294 -24.49 -3.48 -30.05
N LEU A 295 -23.48 -2.79 -30.54
CA LEU A 295 -22.25 -2.48 -29.86
C LEU A 295 -22.23 -0.99 -29.49
N THR A 296 -22.07 -0.69 -28.19
CA THR A 296 -22.19 0.66 -27.64
C THR A 296 -20.97 1.02 -26.82
N ASP A 297 -19.78 0.90 -27.40
CA ASP A 297 -18.52 1.20 -26.74
C ASP A 297 -18.40 2.70 -26.42
N HIS A 298 -17.79 3.02 -25.27
CA HIS A 298 -17.54 4.39 -24.83
C HIS A 298 -16.15 4.87 -25.25
N GLY A 299 -16.09 6.01 -25.94
CA GLY A 299 -14.90 6.87 -25.93
C GLY A 299 -13.71 6.40 -26.78
N ASN A 300 -13.96 5.73 -27.89
CA ASN A 300 -12.92 5.46 -28.89
C ASN A 300 -13.19 6.18 -30.18
#